data_2ddec052f774b71e6d3ffc21c37481aa
#
_entry.id   2ddec052f774b71e6d3ffc21c37481aa
#
_cell.length_a   1.000
_cell.length_b   1.000
_cell.length_c   1.000
_cell.angle_alpha   90.00
_cell.angle_beta   90.00
_cell.angle_gamma   90.00
#
_symmetry.space_group_name_H-M   'P 1'
#
loop_
_entity.id
_entity.type
_entity.pdbx_description
1 polymer ?
#
loop_
_entity_poly.entity_id
_entity_poly.type
_entity_poly.pdbx_seq_one_letter_code
_entity_poly.pdbx_strand_id
1 'polypeptide(L)'
;MATETITTSCVIAGGGPAGIMCGFLLARAGVDVLVLEKHADFLRDFRGDTIHPSTLEIMYELGLLDAFLKRPHSEVRELAGQIGDDRIVLADFSHLPTHCHFIALMPQWDFLDFLAERAKRYPSFKLKMLAEVDSLLQDGDAFVGLTAKLSQDRLEVRSDLVIGADGRHSIVREKAGLEVEDLGAPMDVLWFRL
;
A
#
# COMPACT_ATOMS: atom_id res chain seq x y z
N MET A 1 -13.37 3.72 -27.98
CA MET A 1 -12.43 3.71 -26.83
C MET A 1 -11.02 3.70 -27.42
N ALA A 2 -10.21 4.70 -27.10
CA ALA A 2 -8.81 4.69 -27.45
C ALA A 2 -8.04 3.80 -26.46
N THR A 3 -6.94 3.21 -26.93
CA THR A 3 -6.03 2.44 -26.06
C THR A 3 -4.71 3.19 -25.98
N GLU A 4 -4.37 3.64 -24.77
CA GLU A 4 -3.05 4.17 -24.44
C GLU A 4 -2.11 3.00 -24.16
N THR A 5 -0.90 3.01 -24.70
CA THR A 5 0.11 1.97 -24.41
C THR A 5 1.31 2.61 -23.71
N ILE A 6 1.72 2.04 -22.58
CA ILE A 6 2.89 2.45 -21.80
C ILE A 6 3.84 1.26 -21.68
N THR A 7 5.15 1.53 -21.72
CA THR A 7 6.18 0.54 -21.38
C THR A 7 6.95 1.04 -20.15
N THR A 8 7.21 0.14 -19.20
CA THR A 8 7.94 0.41 -17.96
C THR A 8 8.67 -0.86 -17.50
N SER A 9 9.68 -0.76 -16.64
CA SER A 9 10.35 -1.96 -16.10
C SER A 9 9.47 -2.72 -15.11
N CYS A 10 8.68 -1.99 -14.30
CA CYS A 10 7.78 -2.60 -13.34
C CYS A 10 6.42 -1.88 -13.33
N VAL A 11 5.33 -2.66 -13.31
CA VAL A 11 3.99 -2.14 -13.08
C VAL A 11 3.41 -2.74 -11.80
N ILE A 12 2.81 -1.89 -10.97
CA ILE A 12 2.20 -2.28 -9.70
C ILE A 12 0.69 -2.01 -9.77
N ALA A 13 -0.10 -3.04 -9.59
CA ALA A 13 -1.54 -2.94 -9.45
C ALA A 13 -1.90 -2.65 -7.98
N GLY A 14 -2.50 -1.50 -7.70
CA GLY A 14 -2.92 -1.05 -6.38
C GLY A 14 -2.01 -0.01 -5.75
N GLY A 15 -2.58 1.17 -5.46
CA GLY A 15 -1.94 2.31 -4.79
C GLY A 15 -2.11 2.32 -3.26
N GLY A 16 -2.34 1.16 -2.65
CA GLY A 16 -2.38 1.02 -1.18
C GLY A 16 -0.97 1.09 -0.55
N PRO A 17 -0.86 0.90 0.78
CA PRO A 17 0.41 1.01 1.51
C PRO A 17 1.53 0.16 0.90
N ALA A 18 1.23 -1.09 0.54
CA ALA A 18 2.19 -1.99 -0.07
C ALA A 18 2.66 -1.50 -1.45
N GLY A 19 1.71 -1.10 -2.32
CA GLY A 19 2.04 -0.68 -3.68
C GLY A 19 2.78 0.65 -3.73
N ILE A 20 2.38 1.64 -2.95
CA ILE A 20 3.07 2.95 -2.89
C ILE A 20 4.47 2.79 -2.29
N MET A 21 4.63 2.05 -1.19
CA MET A 21 5.94 1.82 -0.58
C MET A 21 6.87 1.05 -1.54
N CYS A 22 6.37 -0.03 -2.14
CA CYS A 22 7.14 -0.80 -3.12
C CYS A 22 7.57 0.06 -4.32
N GLY A 23 6.64 0.82 -4.89
CA GLY A 23 6.92 1.73 -6.00
C GLY A 23 7.94 2.81 -5.64
N PHE A 24 7.85 3.37 -4.43
CA PHE A 24 8.83 4.32 -3.91
C PHE A 24 10.23 3.71 -3.81
N LEU A 25 10.34 2.52 -3.23
CA LEU A 25 11.63 1.84 -3.05
C LEU A 25 12.27 1.47 -4.40
N LEU A 26 11.47 0.96 -5.35
CA LEU A 26 11.93 0.65 -6.70
C LEU A 26 12.42 1.90 -7.43
N ALA A 27 11.64 2.98 -7.39
CA ALA A 27 12.02 4.24 -8.02
C ALA A 27 13.28 4.85 -7.40
N ARG A 28 13.43 4.77 -6.07
CA ARG A 28 14.66 5.16 -5.36
C ARG A 28 15.87 4.37 -5.81
N ALA A 29 15.68 3.10 -6.16
CA ALA A 29 16.72 2.23 -6.74
C ALA A 29 16.97 2.47 -8.24
N GLY A 30 16.27 3.43 -8.87
CA GLY A 30 16.42 3.77 -10.28
C GLY A 30 15.62 2.88 -11.24
N VAL A 31 14.69 2.08 -10.73
CA VAL A 31 13.81 1.25 -11.56
C VAL A 31 12.61 2.08 -12.03
N ASP A 32 12.35 2.10 -13.33
CA ASP A 32 11.14 2.72 -13.87
C ASP A 32 9.90 1.94 -13.42
N VAL A 33 9.05 2.59 -12.64
CA VAL A 33 7.87 1.97 -12.04
C VAL A 33 6.60 2.80 -12.28
N LEU A 34 5.52 2.11 -12.65
CA LEU A 34 4.19 2.68 -12.75
C LEU A 34 3.26 2.01 -11.73
N VAL A 35 2.74 2.80 -10.80
CA VAL A 35 1.70 2.35 -9.86
C VAL A 35 0.33 2.76 -10.41
N LEU A 36 -0.62 1.82 -10.46
CA LEU A 36 -2.00 2.06 -10.88
C LEU A 36 -2.93 1.97 -9.67
N GLU A 37 -3.74 3.02 -9.46
CA GLU A 37 -4.76 3.07 -8.42
C GLU A 37 -6.14 3.33 -9.06
N LYS A 38 -7.12 2.49 -8.72
CA LYS A 38 -8.47 2.59 -9.28
C LYS A 38 -9.27 3.79 -8.82
N HIS A 39 -8.93 4.37 -7.69
CA HIS A 39 -9.63 5.52 -7.14
C HIS A 39 -8.98 6.85 -7.55
N ALA A 40 -9.71 7.95 -7.33
CA ALA A 40 -9.25 9.30 -7.66
C ALA A 40 -8.25 9.87 -6.64
N ASP A 41 -8.30 9.37 -5.41
CA ASP A 41 -7.49 9.82 -4.27
C ASP A 41 -7.22 8.66 -3.31
N PHE A 42 -6.60 8.92 -2.17
CA PHE A 42 -6.35 7.95 -1.11
C PHE A 42 -7.39 7.99 0.02
N LEU A 43 -8.42 8.85 -0.09
CA LEU A 43 -9.49 8.88 0.88
C LEU A 43 -10.28 7.56 0.84
N ARG A 44 -10.27 6.85 1.93
CA ARG A 44 -11.02 5.60 2.13
C ARG A 44 -11.72 5.66 3.47
N ASP A 45 -12.78 4.88 3.58
CA ASP A 45 -13.36 4.60 4.87
C ASP A 45 -12.30 4.05 5.81
N PHE A 46 -12.44 4.38 7.08
CA PHE A 46 -11.55 4.07 8.18
C PHE A 46 -10.92 2.67 8.06
N ARG A 47 -9.68 2.60 7.60
CA ARG A 47 -8.88 1.37 7.54
C ARG A 47 -7.40 1.71 7.68
N GLY A 48 -6.72 0.92 8.55
CA GLY A 48 -5.27 0.96 8.60
C GLY A 48 -4.68 2.25 9.17
N ASP A 49 -5.36 2.88 10.11
CA ASP A 49 -4.90 4.11 10.77
C ASP A 49 -3.75 3.87 11.75
N THR A 50 -3.18 2.68 11.75
CA THR A 50 -2.08 2.27 12.63
C THR A 50 -0.79 2.11 11.83
N ILE A 51 0.20 2.96 12.10
CA ILE A 51 1.55 2.84 11.55
C ILE A 51 2.44 2.24 12.63
N HIS A 52 2.82 0.99 12.40
CA HIS A 52 3.55 0.18 13.38
C HIS A 52 5.02 0.62 13.52
N PRO A 53 5.69 0.32 14.67
CA PRO A 53 7.10 0.62 14.88
C PRO A 53 8.02 0.10 13.79
N SER A 54 7.73 -1.06 13.20
CA SER A 54 8.50 -1.61 12.06
C SER A 54 8.41 -0.74 10.80
N THR A 55 7.25 -0.13 10.54
CA THR A 55 7.10 0.81 9.42
C THR A 55 7.80 2.13 9.73
N LEU A 56 7.73 2.59 10.97
CA LEU A 56 8.46 3.79 11.41
C LEU A 56 9.98 3.58 11.34
N GLU A 57 10.47 2.35 11.59
CA GLU A 57 11.87 1.99 11.42
C GLU A 57 12.31 2.09 9.95
N ILE A 58 11.50 1.57 9.02
CA ILE A 58 11.73 1.75 7.57
C ILE A 58 11.77 3.24 7.22
N MET A 59 10.87 4.06 7.79
CA MET A 59 10.88 5.52 7.58
C MET A 59 12.16 6.16 8.11
N TYR A 60 12.69 5.68 9.22
CA TYR A 60 13.98 6.13 9.76
C TYR A 60 15.14 5.77 8.82
N GLU A 61 15.25 4.53 8.40
CA GLU A 61 16.28 4.05 7.46
C GLU A 61 16.26 4.80 6.12
N LEU A 62 15.07 5.24 5.70
CA LEU A 62 14.88 6.06 4.50
C LEU A 62 15.20 7.55 4.72
N GLY A 63 15.48 7.98 5.97
CA GLY A 63 15.68 9.39 6.32
C GLY A 63 14.40 10.24 6.25
N LEU A 64 13.25 9.61 6.41
CA LEU A 64 11.93 10.23 6.26
C LEU A 64 11.21 10.42 7.59
N LEU A 65 11.64 9.76 8.67
CA LEU A 65 10.93 9.68 9.94
C LEU A 65 10.60 11.06 10.54
N ASP A 66 11.60 11.95 10.66
CA ASP A 66 11.40 13.28 11.24
C ASP A 66 10.39 14.15 10.47
N ALA A 67 10.40 14.02 9.13
CA ALA A 67 9.44 14.72 8.29
C ALA A 67 8.05 14.13 8.37
N PHE A 68 7.97 12.81 8.54
CA PHE A 68 6.72 12.08 8.68
C PHE A 68 6.03 12.36 10.01
N LEU A 69 6.75 12.32 11.13
CA LEU A 69 6.22 12.56 12.47
C LEU A 69 5.80 14.03 12.71
N LYS A 70 6.10 14.95 11.80
CA LYS A 70 5.52 16.31 11.82
C LYS A 70 4.05 16.35 11.39
N ARG A 71 3.53 15.27 10.76
CA ARG A 71 2.11 15.16 10.44
C ARG A 71 1.31 14.88 11.74
N PRO A 72 0.07 15.38 11.84
CA PRO A 72 -0.77 15.11 13.01
C PRO A 72 -0.94 13.60 13.22
N HIS A 73 -0.62 13.13 14.42
CA HIS A 73 -0.79 11.73 14.82
C HIS A 73 -0.93 11.63 16.34
N SER A 74 -1.41 10.49 16.82
CA SER A 74 -1.39 10.12 18.23
C SER A 74 -0.48 8.92 18.43
N GLU A 75 0.21 8.87 19.57
CA GLU A 75 1.12 7.78 19.90
C GLU A 75 0.44 6.79 20.86
N VAL A 76 0.48 5.50 20.51
CA VAL A 76 0.07 4.41 21.40
C VAL A 76 1.29 3.59 21.78
N ARG A 77 1.68 3.68 23.04
CA ARG A 77 2.87 3.00 23.59
C ARG A 77 2.55 1.65 24.21
N GLU A 78 1.27 1.42 24.50
CA GLU A 78 0.78 0.22 25.16
C GLU A 78 -0.62 -0.11 24.63
N LEU A 79 -0.87 -1.37 24.35
CA LEU A 79 -2.22 -1.88 24.10
C LEU A 79 -2.73 -2.57 25.36
N ALA A 80 -3.88 -2.15 25.85
CA ALA A 80 -4.53 -2.76 26.98
C ALA A 80 -6.01 -3.05 26.66
N GLY A 81 -6.52 -4.13 27.22
CA GLY A 81 -7.93 -4.49 27.22
C GLY A 81 -8.53 -4.33 28.63
N GLN A 82 -9.85 -4.10 28.67
CA GLN A 82 -10.63 -4.12 29.90
C GLN A 82 -11.50 -5.38 29.90
N ILE A 83 -11.36 -6.21 30.94
CA ILE A 83 -12.19 -7.40 31.14
C ILE A 83 -12.79 -7.31 32.55
N GLY A 84 -14.07 -6.97 32.63
CA GLY A 84 -14.70 -6.61 33.89
C GLY A 84 -14.02 -5.37 34.49
N ASP A 85 -13.55 -5.48 35.72
CA ASP A 85 -12.83 -4.41 36.47
C ASP A 85 -11.31 -4.48 36.25
N ASP A 86 -10.80 -5.50 35.57
CA ASP A 86 -9.37 -5.72 35.38
C ASP A 86 -8.88 -5.11 34.06
N ARG A 87 -7.81 -4.29 34.17
CA ARG A 87 -7.06 -3.80 33.01
C ARG A 87 -5.91 -4.75 32.72
N ILE A 88 -5.92 -5.36 31.52
CA ILE A 88 -4.91 -6.30 31.07
C ILE A 88 -4.06 -5.65 29.98
N VAL A 89 -2.75 -5.53 30.20
CA VAL A 89 -1.79 -5.09 29.19
C VAL A 89 -1.52 -6.25 28.23
N LEU A 90 -1.87 -6.06 26.95
CA LEU A 90 -1.71 -7.05 25.90
C LEU A 90 -0.37 -6.90 25.18
N ALA A 91 0.11 -5.66 25.00
CA ALA A 91 1.40 -5.36 24.40
C ALA A 91 1.96 -4.04 24.96
N ASP A 92 3.27 -4.05 25.21
CA ASP A 92 4.06 -2.88 25.56
C ASP A 92 5.17 -2.69 24.54
N PHE A 93 5.19 -1.54 23.87
CA PHE A 93 6.14 -1.22 22.81
C PHE A 93 7.41 -0.53 23.30
N SER A 94 7.49 -0.18 24.60
CA SER A 94 8.61 0.58 25.19
C SER A 94 9.96 -0.14 25.10
N HIS A 95 9.95 -1.46 24.97
CA HIS A 95 11.15 -2.31 24.95
C HIS A 95 11.58 -2.76 23.54
N LEU A 96 10.91 -2.27 22.49
CA LEU A 96 11.27 -2.62 21.12
C LEU A 96 12.64 -2.05 20.74
N PRO A 97 13.49 -2.80 20.01
CA PRO A 97 14.79 -2.32 19.54
C PRO A 97 14.62 -1.47 18.26
N THR A 98 13.74 -0.47 18.29
CA THR A 98 13.39 0.41 17.19
C THR A 98 13.53 1.87 17.62
N HIS A 99 13.62 2.82 16.68
CA HIS A 99 13.70 4.26 16.97
C HIS A 99 12.39 4.81 17.56
N CYS A 100 11.25 4.24 17.16
CA CYS A 100 9.95 4.62 17.71
C CYS A 100 9.37 3.47 18.53
N HIS A 101 9.08 3.74 19.79
CA HIS A 101 8.53 2.79 20.77
C HIS A 101 7.01 2.97 20.91
N PHE A 102 6.30 3.19 19.78
CA PHE A 102 4.87 3.43 19.74
C PHE A 102 4.28 3.07 18.37
N ILE A 103 3.00 2.84 18.35
CA ILE A 103 2.20 2.84 17.12
C ILE A 103 1.75 4.28 16.88
N ALA A 104 2.01 4.84 15.71
CA ALA A 104 1.44 6.13 15.31
C ALA A 104 0.02 5.90 14.76
N LEU A 105 -0.97 6.55 15.37
CA LEU A 105 -2.34 6.58 14.87
C LEU A 105 -2.52 7.83 14.01
N MET A 106 -2.77 7.63 12.73
CA MET A 106 -3.09 8.69 11.77
C MET A 106 -3.96 8.15 10.64
N PRO A 107 -4.73 8.99 9.96
CA PRO A 107 -5.45 8.54 8.78
C PRO A 107 -4.52 7.94 7.72
N GLN A 108 -4.90 6.79 7.17
CA GLN A 108 -4.07 6.09 6.18
C GLN A 108 -3.76 6.95 4.95
N TRP A 109 -4.67 7.84 4.55
CA TRP A 109 -4.43 8.74 3.42
C TRP A 109 -3.28 9.72 3.69
N ASP A 110 -3.08 10.18 4.94
CA ASP A 110 -1.95 11.04 5.29
C ASP A 110 -0.61 10.33 5.12
N PHE A 111 -0.55 9.03 5.45
CA PHE A 111 0.61 8.17 5.21
C PHE A 111 0.85 7.97 3.71
N LEU A 112 -0.20 7.65 2.95
CA LEU A 112 -0.10 7.40 1.52
C LEU A 112 0.27 8.66 0.74
N ASP A 113 -0.34 9.79 1.05
CA ASP A 113 0.00 11.09 0.45
C ASP A 113 1.45 11.46 0.73
N PHE A 114 1.91 11.28 1.97
CA PHE A 114 3.30 11.53 2.32
C PHE A 114 4.26 10.68 1.49
N LEU A 115 4.02 9.38 1.39
CA LEU A 115 4.88 8.49 0.60
C LEU A 115 4.83 8.82 -0.89
N ALA A 116 3.65 9.05 -1.44
CA ALA A 116 3.49 9.40 -2.85
C ALA A 116 4.19 10.72 -3.21
N GLU A 117 4.11 11.75 -2.33
CA GLU A 117 4.84 13.01 -2.48
C GLU A 117 6.36 12.78 -2.51
N ARG A 118 6.87 11.88 -1.67
CA ARG A 118 8.31 11.54 -1.65
C ARG A 118 8.72 10.74 -2.87
N ALA A 119 7.90 9.78 -3.28
CA ALA A 119 8.13 8.96 -4.47
C ALA A 119 8.19 9.80 -5.76
N LYS A 120 7.30 10.78 -5.91
CA LYS A 120 7.25 11.71 -7.06
C LYS A 120 8.52 12.55 -7.27
N ARG A 121 9.43 12.58 -6.29
CA ARG A 121 10.75 13.24 -6.46
C ARG A 121 11.70 12.44 -7.34
N TYR A 122 11.41 11.16 -7.56
CA TYR A 122 12.17 10.29 -8.45
C TYR A 122 11.53 10.30 -9.85
N PRO A 123 12.25 10.65 -10.91
CA PRO A 123 11.71 10.68 -12.28
C PRO A 123 11.19 9.32 -12.75
N SER A 124 11.75 8.24 -12.18
CA SER A 124 11.37 6.84 -12.44
C SER A 124 10.05 6.43 -11.76
N PHE A 125 9.46 7.25 -10.87
CA PHE A 125 8.19 6.97 -10.24
C PHE A 125 7.03 7.60 -10.99
N LYS A 126 6.06 6.79 -11.39
CA LYS A 126 4.80 7.26 -11.95
C LYS A 126 3.64 6.66 -11.16
N LEU A 127 2.64 7.49 -10.87
CA LEU A 127 1.38 7.08 -10.22
C LEU A 127 0.22 7.55 -11.09
N LYS A 128 -0.61 6.61 -11.51
CA LYS A 128 -1.82 6.90 -12.29
C LYS A 128 -3.04 6.50 -11.46
N MET A 129 -3.79 7.51 -11.06
CA MET A 129 -5.08 7.35 -10.39
C MET A 129 -6.18 7.10 -11.42
N LEU A 130 -7.36 6.64 -10.99
CA LEU A 130 -8.50 6.29 -11.84
C LEU A 130 -8.14 5.25 -12.91
N ALA A 131 -7.24 4.33 -12.59
CA ALA A 131 -6.79 3.25 -13.45
C ALA A 131 -7.09 1.90 -12.77
N GLU A 132 -8.21 1.29 -13.12
CA GLU A 132 -8.66 0.02 -12.55
C GLU A 132 -8.10 -1.14 -13.37
N VAL A 133 -7.16 -1.87 -12.79
CA VAL A 133 -6.59 -3.09 -13.41
C VAL A 133 -7.68 -4.13 -13.58
N ASP A 134 -7.80 -4.70 -14.79
CA ASP A 134 -8.84 -5.65 -15.15
C ASP A 134 -8.32 -6.96 -15.75
N SER A 135 -7.07 -7.01 -16.23
CA SER A 135 -6.47 -8.24 -16.74
C SER A 135 -4.95 -8.19 -16.77
N LEU A 136 -4.33 -9.35 -16.97
CA LEU A 136 -2.91 -9.49 -17.24
C LEU A 136 -2.69 -9.65 -18.75
N LEU A 137 -1.56 -9.15 -19.26
CA LEU A 137 -1.05 -9.43 -20.60
C LEU A 137 -0.14 -10.65 -20.51
N GLN A 138 -0.36 -11.62 -21.38
CA GLN A 138 0.39 -12.86 -21.45
C GLN A 138 1.03 -13.04 -22.81
N ASP A 139 2.26 -13.52 -22.85
CA ASP A 139 2.98 -13.95 -24.03
C ASP A 139 3.60 -15.34 -23.76
N GLY A 140 3.04 -16.37 -24.37
CA GLY A 140 3.32 -17.75 -24.01
C GLY A 140 2.95 -18.01 -22.53
N ASP A 141 3.90 -18.48 -21.73
CA ASP A 141 3.73 -18.75 -20.29
C ASP A 141 4.12 -17.55 -19.39
N ALA A 142 4.58 -16.44 -19.97
CA ALA A 142 5.04 -15.28 -19.23
C ALA A 142 3.98 -14.18 -19.17
N PHE A 143 3.85 -13.53 -18.01
CA PHE A 143 3.10 -12.29 -17.87
C PHE A 143 4.01 -11.12 -18.23
N VAL A 144 3.61 -10.38 -19.29
CA VAL A 144 4.39 -9.29 -19.89
C VAL A 144 3.77 -7.91 -19.65
N GLY A 145 2.85 -7.83 -18.70
CA GLY A 145 2.18 -6.58 -18.37
C GLY A 145 0.74 -6.79 -17.89
N LEU A 146 -0.04 -5.73 -17.96
CA LEU A 146 -1.45 -5.72 -17.54
C LEU A 146 -2.27 -4.71 -18.36
N THR A 147 -3.59 -4.83 -18.26
CA THR A 147 -4.54 -3.84 -18.76
C THR A 147 -5.31 -3.19 -17.64
N ALA A 148 -5.72 -1.94 -17.84
CA ALA A 148 -6.56 -1.20 -16.90
C ALA A 148 -7.64 -0.41 -17.64
N LYS A 149 -8.79 -0.25 -16.99
CA LYS A 149 -9.86 0.65 -17.40
C LYS A 149 -9.55 2.05 -16.89
N LEU A 150 -9.66 3.03 -17.78
CA LEU A 150 -9.74 4.45 -17.47
C LEU A 150 -11.20 4.88 -17.60
N SER A 151 -11.54 6.13 -17.25
CA SER A 151 -12.93 6.60 -17.27
C SER A 151 -13.65 6.39 -18.62
N GLN A 152 -12.98 6.58 -19.74
CA GLN A 152 -13.54 6.42 -21.11
C GLN A 152 -12.67 5.57 -22.03
N ASP A 153 -11.44 5.27 -21.64
CA ASP A 153 -10.42 4.61 -22.45
C ASP A 153 -9.84 3.38 -21.75
N ARG A 154 -8.94 2.69 -22.42
CA ARG A 154 -8.17 1.57 -21.88
C ARG A 154 -6.69 1.93 -21.81
N LEU A 155 -6.02 1.36 -20.85
CA LEU A 155 -4.57 1.41 -20.70
C LEU A 155 -4.01 0.01 -20.86
N GLU A 156 -3.02 -0.14 -21.73
CA GLU A 156 -2.16 -1.31 -21.81
C GLU A 156 -0.78 -0.95 -21.28
N VAL A 157 -0.30 -1.68 -20.28
CA VAL A 157 1.04 -1.48 -19.73
C VAL A 157 1.85 -2.73 -19.99
N ARG A 158 2.94 -2.59 -20.75
CA ARG A 158 3.95 -3.64 -20.94
C ARG A 158 5.08 -3.44 -19.95
N SER A 159 5.50 -4.53 -19.29
CA SER A 159 6.53 -4.47 -18.26
C SER A 159 7.25 -5.80 -18.11
N ASP A 160 8.50 -5.74 -17.63
CA ASP A 160 9.30 -6.93 -17.31
C ASP A 160 8.80 -7.61 -16.01
N LEU A 161 8.19 -6.82 -15.11
CA LEU A 161 7.66 -7.30 -13.83
C LEU A 161 6.27 -6.71 -13.55
N VAL A 162 5.33 -7.58 -13.15
CA VAL A 162 4.01 -7.20 -12.66
C VAL A 162 3.92 -7.54 -11.18
N ILE A 163 3.53 -6.56 -10.34
CA ILE A 163 3.31 -6.73 -8.90
C ILE A 163 1.84 -6.51 -8.58
N GLY A 164 1.20 -7.51 -7.96
CA GLY A 164 -0.16 -7.39 -7.43
C GLY A 164 -0.13 -6.89 -5.99
N ALA A 165 -0.61 -5.65 -5.77
CA ALA A 165 -0.82 -5.03 -4.47
C ALA A 165 -2.27 -4.51 -4.33
N ASP A 166 -3.20 -5.12 -5.08
CA ASP A 166 -4.59 -4.71 -5.29
C ASP A 166 -5.58 -5.28 -4.24
N GLY A 167 -5.03 -5.83 -3.16
CA GLY A 167 -5.76 -6.16 -1.94
C GLY A 167 -6.41 -7.54 -1.93
N ARG A 168 -7.38 -7.73 -1.01
CA ARG A 168 -7.99 -9.06 -0.74
C ARG A 168 -8.70 -9.66 -1.96
N HIS A 169 -9.27 -8.84 -2.82
CA HIS A 169 -9.96 -9.23 -4.05
C HIS A 169 -9.05 -8.99 -5.28
N SER A 170 -7.80 -9.40 -5.18
CA SER A 170 -6.78 -9.17 -6.18
C SER A 170 -7.14 -9.77 -7.54
N ILE A 171 -7.27 -8.91 -8.54
CA ILE A 171 -7.43 -9.29 -9.94
C ILE A 171 -6.14 -9.91 -10.48
N VAL A 172 -4.98 -9.38 -10.06
CA VAL A 172 -3.68 -9.92 -10.48
C VAL A 172 -3.56 -11.37 -10.04
N ARG A 173 -3.89 -11.69 -8.79
CA ARG A 173 -3.89 -13.05 -8.27
C ARG A 173 -4.84 -13.97 -9.03
N GLU A 174 -6.08 -13.52 -9.25
CA GLU A 174 -7.10 -14.27 -10.00
C GLU A 174 -6.65 -14.58 -11.43
N LYS A 175 -6.19 -13.56 -12.15
CA LYS A 175 -5.76 -13.70 -13.55
C LYS A 175 -4.45 -14.46 -13.72
N ALA A 176 -3.63 -14.52 -12.66
CA ALA A 176 -2.43 -15.37 -12.60
C ALA A 176 -2.75 -16.84 -12.25
N GLY A 177 -4.03 -17.18 -11.98
CA GLY A 177 -4.43 -18.54 -11.63
C GLY A 177 -3.94 -18.99 -10.24
N LEU A 178 -3.63 -18.05 -9.34
CA LEU A 178 -3.19 -18.38 -7.98
C LEU A 178 -4.39 -18.60 -7.08
N GLU A 179 -4.46 -19.78 -6.47
CA GLU A 179 -5.53 -20.16 -5.57
C GLU A 179 -5.40 -19.48 -4.19
N VAL A 180 -6.54 -19.30 -3.54
CA VAL A 180 -6.66 -18.81 -2.17
C VAL A 180 -7.26 -19.89 -1.31
N GLU A 181 -6.60 -20.26 -0.24
CA GLU A 181 -7.15 -21.09 0.81
C GLU A 181 -7.83 -20.19 1.85
N ASP A 182 -9.13 -20.36 2.05
CA ASP A 182 -9.87 -19.67 3.09
C ASP A 182 -9.84 -20.54 4.36
N LEU A 183 -9.05 -20.09 5.34
CA LEU A 183 -8.91 -20.80 6.62
C LEU A 183 -10.09 -20.54 7.57
N GLY A 184 -10.96 -19.60 7.25
CA GLY A 184 -12.09 -19.18 8.08
C GLY A 184 -11.64 -18.51 9.39
N ALA A 185 -12.05 -17.29 9.65
CA ALA A 185 -11.86 -16.66 10.96
C ALA A 185 -13.18 -16.69 11.72
N PRO A 186 -13.22 -17.26 12.96
CA PRO A 186 -14.46 -17.37 13.72
C PRO A 186 -14.91 -16.06 14.37
N MET A 187 -14.39 -14.93 13.93
CA MET A 187 -14.69 -13.61 14.51
C MET A 187 -14.67 -12.50 13.45
N ASP A 188 -15.52 -11.50 13.68
CA ASP A 188 -15.44 -10.20 13.04
C ASP A 188 -14.85 -9.17 14.03
N VAL A 189 -14.04 -8.25 13.52
CA VAL A 189 -13.47 -7.15 14.32
C VAL A 189 -14.12 -5.84 13.87
N LEU A 190 -14.80 -5.18 14.82
CA LEU A 190 -15.32 -3.83 14.61
C LEU A 190 -14.29 -2.82 15.10
N TRP A 191 -13.93 -1.89 14.24
CA TRP A 191 -12.95 -0.85 14.51
C TRP A 191 -13.64 0.50 14.41
N PHE A 192 -13.72 1.25 15.52
CA PHE A 192 -14.39 2.55 15.55
C PHE A 192 -13.73 3.49 16.58
N ARG A 193 -13.95 4.77 16.40
CA ARG A 193 -13.51 5.81 17.32
C ARG A 193 -14.73 6.34 18.10
N LEU A 194 -14.59 6.50 19.40
CA LEU A 194 -15.56 7.13 20.31
C LEU A 194 -15.22 8.61 20.49
#